data_67759db89fea52b7e5585ddb9b5ca5ee
#
_entry.id   67759db89fea52b7e5585ddb9b5ca5ee
#
_cell.length_a   1.000
_cell.length_b   1.000
_cell.length_c   1.000
_cell.angle_alpha   90.00
_cell.angle_beta   90.00
_cell.angle_gamma   90.00
#
_symmetry.space_group_name_H-M   'P 1'
#
loop_
_entity.id
_entity.type
_entity.pdbx_description
1 polymer ?
#
loop_
_entity_poly.entity_id
_entity_poly.type
_entity_poly.pdbx_seq_one_letter_code
_entity_poly.pdbx_strand_id
1 'polypeptide(L)'
;MSRETTVVQDRRLALVTGASAGIGAAYARLLAERGYDLALSARRVERLEALAAELSARWGITALIAPADLAEPGGPQAVLDQIAAHGRVVDVLINNAGYGLTGSYARTRWADQQAFLQVMVTAPCEFAHKVLPGMVERRFGRIVNVASVAGLMPGAAGHTL
;
A
#
# COMPACT_ATOMS: atom_id res chain seq x y z
N MET A 1 7.31 -22.78 -38.65
CA MET A 1 6.63 -21.66 -37.95
C MET A 1 6.96 -21.82 -36.48
N SER A 2 8.04 -21.16 -36.04
CA SER A 2 8.50 -21.16 -34.65
C SER A 2 7.60 -20.27 -33.82
N ARG A 3 6.91 -20.83 -32.82
CA ARG A 3 6.23 -20.04 -31.79
C ARG A 3 7.31 -19.36 -30.95
N GLU A 4 7.47 -18.07 -31.14
CA GLU A 4 8.19 -17.25 -30.16
C GLU A 4 7.43 -17.34 -28.83
N THR A 5 8.01 -18.08 -27.90
CA THR A 5 7.59 -18.06 -26.51
C THR A 5 7.99 -16.70 -25.97
N THR A 6 7.07 -15.76 -25.96
CA THR A 6 7.26 -14.48 -25.28
C THR A 6 7.53 -14.82 -23.81
N VAL A 7 8.80 -14.73 -23.40
CA VAL A 7 9.18 -14.78 -21.99
C VAL A 7 8.49 -13.55 -21.36
N VAL A 8 7.39 -13.80 -20.66
CA VAL A 8 6.80 -12.79 -19.79
C VAL A 8 7.85 -12.51 -18.72
N GLN A 9 8.62 -11.47 -18.94
CA GLN A 9 9.59 -11.00 -17.96
C GLN A 9 8.80 -10.68 -16.70
N ASP A 10 9.05 -11.42 -15.64
CA ASP A 10 8.30 -11.30 -14.38
C ASP A 10 8.59 -9.90 -13.81
N ARG A 11 7.65 -8.97 -14.08
CA ARG A 11 7.77 -7.57 -13.67
C ARG A 11 7.79 -7.50 -12.15
N ARG A 12 8.59 -6.60 -11.61
CA ARG A 12 8.61 -6.33 -10.16
C ARG A 12 7.26 -5.84 -9.67
N LEU A 13 6.86 -6.31 -8.49
CA LEU A 13 5.58 -5.96 -7.89
C LEU A 13 5.76 -4.84 -6.87
N ALA A 14 4.94 -3.79 -7.01
CA ALA A 14 4.84 -2.72 -6.04
C ALA A 14 3.52 -2.81 -5.27
N LEU A 15 3.60 -2.94 -3.94
CA LEU A 15 2.45 -2.81 -3.04
C LEU A 15 2.24 -1.35 -2.69
N VAL A 16 1.04 -0.84 -2.93
CA VAL A 16 0.64 0.52 -2.54
C VAL A 16 -0.53 0.44 -1.56
N THR A 17 -0.31 0.86 -0.31
CA THR A 17 -1.38 0.97 0.68
C THR A 17 -2.09 2.32 0.56
N GLY A 18 -3.41 2.36 0.85
CA GLY A 18 -4.22 3.57 0.65
C GLY A 18 -4.38 3.96 -0.82
N ALA A 19 -4.32 3.00 -1.74
CA ALA A 19 -4.30 3.23 -3.18
C ALA A 19 -5.60 3.79 -3.77
N SER A 20 -6.70 3.79 -3.01
CA SER A 20 -8.04 4.15 -3.52
C SER A 20 -8.25 5.64 -3.79
N ALA A 21 -7.31 6.52 -3.45
CA ALA A 21 -7.39 7.97 -3.68
C ALA A 21 -6.06 8.70 -3.43
N GLY A 22 -6.00 9.98 -3.81
CA GLY A 22 -4.94 10.91 -3.42
C GLY A 22 -3.54 10.45 -3.81
N ILE A 23 -2.59 10.59 -2.87
CA ILE A 23 -1.17 10.28 -3.07
C ILE A 23 -0.97 8.80 -3.43
N GLY A 24 -1.70 7.87 -2.79
CA GLY A 24 -1.60 6.44 -3.10
C GLY A 24 -1.98 6.12 -4.55
N ALA A 25 -3.08 6.68 -5.05
CA ALA A 25 -3.47 6.52 -6.45
C ALA A 25 -2.45 7.15 -7.42
N ALA A 26 -1.84 8.29 -7.04
CA ALA A 26 -0.78 8.92 -7.83
C ALA A 26 0.49 8.04 -7.89
N TYR A 27 0.89 7.44 -6.76
CA TYR A 27 1.99 6.45 -6.74
C TYR A 27 1.68 5.25 -7.63
N ALA A 28 0.46 4.71 -7.57
CA ALA A 28 0.06 3.58 -8.39
C ALA A 28 0.20 3.91 -9.89
N ARG A 29 -0.26 5.09 -10.33
CA ARG A 29 -0.10 5.54 -11.73
C ARG A 29 1.35 5.67 -12.14
N LEU A 30 2.16 6.31 -11.31
CA LEU A 30 3.59 6.51 -11.56
C LEU A 30 4.35 5.18 -11.68
N LEU A 31 4.04 4.22 -10.82
CA LEU A 31 4.69 2.91 -10.82
C LEU A 31 4.24 2.06 -12.03
N ALA A 32 2.95 2.11 -12.39
CA ALA A 32 2.45 1.47 -13.61
C ALA A 32 3.13 2.02 -14.88
N GLU A 33 3.25 3.34 -15.00
CA GLU A 33 3.98 4.01 -16.09
C GLU A 33 5.45 3.54 -16.18
N ARG A 34 6.06 3.24 -15.03
CA ARG A 34 7.43 2.70 -14.95
C ARG A 34 7.54 1.19 -15.14
N GLY A 35 6.44 0.53 -15.50
CA GLY A 35 6.42 -0.89 -15.84
C GLY A 35 6.39 -1.84 -14.65
N TYR A 36 6.03 -1.38 -13.45
CA TYR A 36 5.80 -2.25 -12.30
C TYR A 36 4.40 -2.88 -12.41
N ASP A 37 4.30 -4.15 -12.03
CA ASP A 37 3.03 -4.72 -11.62
C ASP A 37 2.63 -4.17 -10.25
N LEU A 38 1.35 -4.14 -9.94
CA LEU A 38 0.85 -3.50 -8.74
C LEU A 38 0.04 -4.47 -7.86
N ALA A 39 0.14 -4.29 -6.55
CA ALA A 39 -0.84 -4.72 -5.58
C ALA A 39 -1.42 -3.47 -4.91
N LEU A 40 -2.72 -3.27 -5.09
CA LEU A 40 -3.44 -2.10 -4.61
C LEU A 40 -4.24 -2.46 -3.37
N SER A 41 -3.94 -1.83 -2.23
CA SER A 41 -4.62 -2.10 -0.97
C SER A 41 -5.33 -0.87 -0.44
N ALA A 42 -6.60 -1.03 -0.11
CA ALA A 42 -7.46 -0.09 0.63
C ALA A 42 -8.77 -0.79 1.00
N ARG A 43 -9.66 -0.11 1.74
CA ARG A 43 -10.97 -0.63 2.12
C ARG A 43 -12.02 -0.58 1.00
N ARG A 44 -11.91 0.38 0.07
CA ARG A 44 -12.93 0.64 -0.98
C ARG A 44 -12.59 -0.17 -2.22
N VAL A 45 -13.17 -1.37 -2.32
CA VAL A 45 -12.90 -2.35 -3.37
C VAL A 45 -13.19 -1.77 -4.76
N GLU A 46 -14.33 -1.15 -4.96
CA GLU A 46 -14.78 -0.63 -6.26
C GLU A 46 -13.79 0.42 -6.83
N ARG A 47 -13.15 1.19 -5.94
CA ARG A 47 -12.13 2.16 -6.37
C ARG A 47 -10.81 1.50 -6.74
N LEU A 48 -10.47 0.39 -6.06
CA LEU A 48 -9.28 -0.39 -6.42
C LEU A 48 -9.47 -1.08 -7.77
N GLU A 49 -10.65 -1.66 -8.01
CA GLU A 49 -11.01 -2.31 -9.27
C GLU A 49 -10.96 -1.33 -10.44
N ALA A 50 -11.57 -0.14 -10.27
CA ALA A 50 -11.55 0.90 -11.29
C ALA A 50 -10.11 1.35 -11.60
N LEU A 51 -9.29 1.57 -10.57
CA LEU A 51 -7.88 1.95 -10.75
C LEU A 51 -7.08 0.82 -11.40
N ALA A 52 -7.27 -0.42 -10.97
CA ALA A 52 -6.60 -1.58 -11.55
C ALA A 52 -6.91 -1.74 -13.04
N ALA A 53 -8.20 -1.61 -13.42
CA ALA A 53 -8.64 -1.66 -14.81
C ALA A 53 -8.04 -0.52 -15.66
N GLU A 54 -8.05 0.72 -15.14
CA GLU A 54 -7.41 1.89 -15.77
C GLU A 54 -5.94 1.62 -16.09
N LEU A 55 -5.19 1.15 -15.07
CA LEU A 55 -3.74 1.00 -15.19
C LEU A 55 -3.34 -0.19 -16.06
N SER A 56 -4.06 -1.30 -15.94
CA SER A 56 -3.83 -2.47 -16.79
C SER A 56 -4.12 -2.18 -18.27
N ALA A 57 -5.22 -1.47 -18.55
CA ALA A 57 -5.56 -1.10 -19.93
C ALA A 57 -4.55 -0.11 -20.54
N ARG A 58 -4.06 0.84 -19.75
CA ARG A 58 -3.16 1.89 -20.24
C ARG A 58 -1.72 1.43 -20.37
N TRP A 59 -1.20 0.63 -19.43
CA TRP A 59 0.22 0.31 -19.31
C TRP A 59 0.53 -1.18 -19.53
N GLY A 60 -0.48 -2.03 -19.74
CA GLY A 60 -0.31 -3.46 -19.92
C GLY A 60 0.34 -4.18 -18.73
N ILE A 61 0.17 -3.63 -17.53
CA ILE A 61 0.66 -4.21 -16.27
C ILE A 61 -0.42 -5.10 -15.65
N THR A 62 0.00 -5.98 -14.74
CA THR A 62 -0.91 -6.70 -13.86
C THR A 62 -1.16 -5.86 -12.60
N ALA A 63 -2.42 -5.59 -12.29
CA ALA A 63 -2.81 -4.92 -11.07
C ALA A 63 -3.71 -5.82 -10.22
N LEU A 64 -3.14 -6.36 -9.15
CA LEU A 64 -3.86 -7.14 -8.15
C LEU A 64 -4.57 -6.18 -7.19
N ILE A 65 -5.77 -6.54 -6.77
CA ILE A 65 -6.43 -5.86 -5.66
C ILE A 65 -6.27 -6.71 -4.39
N ALA A 66 -5.87 -6.09 -3.29
CA ALA A 66 -5.68 -6.73 -2.00
C ALA A 66 -6.40 -5.89 -0.91
N PRO A 67 -7.75 -5.94 -0.90
CA PRO A 67 -8.54 -5.15 0.03
C PRO A 67 -8.31 -5.60 1.48
N ALA A 68 -8.14 -4.60 2.36
CA ALA A 68 -8.05 -4.83 3.80
C ALA A 68 -8.37 -3.56 4.59
N ASP A 69 -8.82 -3.72 5.83
CA ASP A 69 -8.79 -2.66 6.81
C ASP A 69 -7.51 -2.78 7.65
N LEU A 70 -6.63 -1.81 7.50
CA LEU A 70 -5.36 -1.78 8.24
C LEU A 70 -5.52 -1.33 9.68
N ALA A 71 -6.73 -0.92 10.11
CA ALA A 71 -7.06 -0.72 11.51
C ALA A 71 -7.21 -2.05 12.28
N GLU A 72 -7.44 -3.15 11.54
CA GLU A 72 -7.49 -4.49 12.12
C GLU A 72 -6.07 -5.06 12.25
N PRO A 73 -5.72 -5.69 13.40
CA PRO A 73 -4.37 -6.23 13.63
C PRO A 73 -3.90 -7.24 12.58
N GLY A 74 -4.81 -7.99 11.97
CA GLY A 74 -4.50 -8.94 10.89
C GLY A 74 -4.45 -8.33 9.48
N GLY A 75 -4.73 -7.03 9.34
CA GLY A 75 -4.85 -6.35 8.05
C GLY A 75 -3.60 -6.46 7.16
N PRO A 76 -2.41 -6.13 7.67
CA PRO A 76 -1.18 -6.26 6.89
C PRO A 76 -0.90 -7.69 6.42
N GLN A 77 -1.10 -8.69 7.27
CA GLN A 77 -0.91 -10.09 6.89
C GLN A 77 -1.90 -10.51 5.81
N ALA A 78 -3.17 -10.15 5.96
CA ALA A 78 -4.19 -10.47 4.96
C ALA A 78 -3.86 -9.91 3.57
N VAL A 79 -3.27 -8.72 3.49
CA VAL A 79 -2.79 -8.14 2.21
C VAL A 79 -1.66 -9.00 1.64
N LEU A 80 -0.68 -9.36 2.45
CA LEU A 80 0.46 -10.15 1.98
C LEU A 80 0.05 -11.57 1.56
N ASP A 81 -0.89 -12.18 2.26
CA ASP A 81 -1.43 -13.51 1.91
C ASP A 81 -2.17 -13.47 0.57
N GLN A 82 -2.94 -12.42 0.31
CA GLN A 82 -3.60 -12.22 -1.00
C GLN A 82 -2.58 -12.09 -2.13
N ILE A 83 -1.47 -11.37 -1.92
CA ILE A 83 -0.39 -11.25 -2.90
C ILE A 83 0.30 -12.61 -3.11
N ALA A 84 0.60 -13.32 -2.04
CA ALA A 84 1.25 -14.63 -2.08
C ALA A 84 0.38 -15.69 -2.77
N ALA A 85 -0.95 -15.63 -2.63
CA ALA A 85 -1.89 -16.51 -3.32
C ALA A 85 -1.81 -16.40 -4.86
N HIS A 86 -1.30 -15.28 -5.38
CA HIS A 86 -1.01 -15.10 -6.81
C HIS A 86 0.45 -15.47 -7.19
N GLY A 87 1.18 -16.13 -6.29
CA GLY A 87 2.58 -16.49 -6.50
C GLY A 87 3.53 -15.30 -6.58
N ARG A 88 3.13 -14.13 -6.03
CA ARG A 88 3.89 -12.89 -6.13
C ARG A 88 4.51 -12.50 -4.79
N VAL A 89 5.58 -11.73 -4.87
CA VAL A 89 6.29 -11.16 -3.71
C VAL A 89 6.42 -9.64 -3.88
N VAL A 90 6.50 -8.92 -2.78
CA VAL A 90 6.61 -7.46 -2.80
C VAL A 90 8.07 -7.05 -3.01
N ASP A 91 8.34 -6.31 -4.08
CA ASP A 91 9.65 -5.74 -4.40
C ASP A 91 9.74 -4.25 -4.03
N VAL A 92 8.61 -3.55 -4.08
CA VAL A 92 8.49 -2.15 -3.66
C VAL A 92 7.29 -2.01 -2.74
N LEU A 93 7.48 -1.41 -1.59
CA LEU A 93 6.42 -1.13 -0.61
C LEU A 93 6.22 0.39 -0.50
N ILE A 94 5.00 0.85 -0.77
CA ILE A 94 4.57 2.23 -0.52
C ILE A 94 3.60 2.23 0.66
N ASN A 95 4.10 2.51 1.85
CA ASN A 95 3.31 2.77 3.04
C ASN A 95 2.71 4.18 2.94
N ASN A 96 1.49 4.27 2.43
CA ASN A 96 0.78 5.53 2.21
C ASN A 96 -0.58 5.58 2.91
N ALA A 97 -1.16 4.44 3.27
CA ALA A 97 -2.44 4.45 3.98
C ALA A 97 -2.33 5.28 5.27
N GLY A 98 -3.28 6.19 5.43
CA GLY A 98 -3.31 7.06 6.60
C GLY A 98 -4.49 7.99 6.57
N TYR A 99 -4.79 8.59 7.73
CA TYR A 99 -5.84 9.59 7.91
C TYR A 99 -5.52 10.46 9.13
N GLY A 100 -6.19 11.59 9.29
CA GLY A 100 -6.10 12.41 10.48
C GLY A 100 -7.32 12.20 11.38
N LEU A 101 -7.11 12.19 12.69
CA LEU A 101 -8.22 12.29 13.65
C LEU A 101 -8.54 13.76 13.91
N THR A 102 -9.83 14.10 13.82
CA THR A 102 -10.31 15.43 14.16
C THR A 102 -10.70 15.50 15.63
N GLY A 103 -10.47 16.65 16.27
CA GLY A 103 -10.82 16.90 17.65
C GLY A 103 -9.61 16.90 18.59
N SER A 104 -9.86 17.33 19.83
CA SER A 104 -8.84 17.31 20.87
C SER A 104 -8.55 15.87 21.32
N TYR A 105 -7.29 15.52 21.50
CA TYR A 105 -6.86 14.20 21.99
C TYR A 105 -7.64 13.77 23.25
N ALA A 106 -7.81 14.67 24.20
CA ALA A 106 -8.51 14.39 25.44
C ALA A 106 -10.02 14.08 25.29
N ARG A 107 -10.61 14.36 24.12
CA ARG A 107 -12.03 14.15 23.84
C ARG A 107 -12.30 13.02 22.85
N THR A 108 -11.28 12.48 22.22
CA THR A 108 -11.41 11.33 21.32
C THR A 108 -11.51 10.02 22.12
N ARG A 109 -12.26 9.06 21.61
CA ARG A 109 -12.36 7.73 22.25
C ARG A 109 -11.04 6.99 22.10
N TRP A 110 -10.65 6.24 23.11
CA TRP A 110 -9.42 5.45 23.05
C TRP A 110 -9.41 4.45 21.88
N ALA A 111 -10.54 3.84 21.56
CA ALA A 111 -10.66 2.93 20.41
C ALA A 111 -10.29 3.61 19.08
N ASP A 112 -10.67 4.88 18.89
CA ASP A 112 -10.30 5.64 17.68
C ASP A 112 -8.80 5.92 17.64
N GLN A 113 -8.18 6.18 18.80
CA GLN A 113 -6.73 6.35 18.92
C GLN A 113 -5.97 5.04 18.63
N GLN A 114 -6.48 3.91 19.13
CA GLN A 114 -5.89 2.59 18.84
C GLN A 114 -5.94 2.27 17.34
N ALA A 115 -7.10 2.46 16.70
CA ALA A 115 -7.23 2.28 15.25
C ALA A 115 -6.31 3.20 14.46
N PHE A 116 -6.18 4.46 14.89
CA PHE A 116 -5.25 5.41 14.28
C PHE A 116 -3.79 4.95 14.40
N LEU A 117 -3.34 4.57 15.60
CA LEU A 117 -1.99 4.06 15.82
C LEU A 117 -1.73 2.77 15.03
N GLN A 118 -2.75 1.90 14.94
CA GLN A 118 -2.65 0.67 14.15
C GLN A 118 -2.37 0.99 12.67
N VAL A 119 -3.10 1.93 12.07
CA VAL A 119 -2.90 2.30 10.66
C VAL A 119 -1.63 3.10 10.43
N MET A 120 -1.33 4.07 11.32
CA MET A 120 -0.27 5.04 11.08
C MET A 120 1.12 4.55 11.50
N VAL A 121 1.19 3.61 12.45
CA VAL A 121 2.45 3.15 13.03
C VAL A 121 2.61 1.64 12.90
N THR A 122 1.68 0.86 13.43
CA THR A 122 1.84 -0.60 13.51
C THR A 122 1.84 -1.24 12.12
N ALA A 123 0.86 -0.92 11.28
CA ALA A 123 0.74 -1.51 9.96
C ALA A 123 1.96 -1.25 9.05
N PRO A 124 2.47 -0.01 8.91
CA PRO A 124 3.67 0.23 8.09
C PRO A 124 4.92 -0.46 8.66
N CYS A 125 5.07 -0.54 9.98
CA CYS A 125 6.17 -1.28 10.61
C CYS A 125 6.05 -2.79 10.33
N GLU A 126 4.84 -3.35 10.44
CA GLU A 126 4.57 -4.76 10.19
C GLU A 126 4.81 -5.13 8.72
N PHE A 127 4.33 -4.32 7.77
CA PHE A 127 4.62 -4.52 6.35
C PHE A 127 6.13 -4.52 6.11
N ALA A 128 6.84 -3.50 6.59
CA ALA A 128 8.28 -3.39 6.40
C ALA A 128 9.02 -4.61 6.98
N HIS A 129 8.67 -5.02 8.20
CA HIS A 129 9.26 -6.20 8.85
C HIS A 129 9.07 -7.48 8.03
N LYS A 130 7.86 -7.69 7.51
CA LYS A 130 7.51 -8.93 6.77
C LYS A 130 8.09 -8.99 5.35
N VAL A 131 8.22 -7.86 4.66
CA VAL A 131 8.75 -7.86 3.27
C VAL A 131 10.28 -7.78 3.20
N LEU A 132 10.92 -7.19 4.22
CA LEU A 132 12.35 -6.92 4.23
C LEU A 132 13.24 -8.16 4.07
N PRO A 133 12.98 -9.32 4.74
CA PRO A 133 13.82 -10.51 4.58
C PRO A 133 13.90 -10.98 3.13
N GLY A 134 12.77 -11.09 2.44
CA GLY A 134 12.73 -11.47 1.03
C GLY A 134 13.39 -10.44 0.10
N MET A 135 13.27 -9.15 0.41
CA MET A 135 13.97 -8.09 -0.33
C MET A 135 15.50 -8.23 -0.19
N VAL A 136 15.99 -8.54 1.01
CA VAL A 136 17.42 -8.76 1.27
C VAL A 136 17.91 -9.99 0.52
N GLU A 137 17.21 -11.11 0.59
CA GLU A 137 17.55 -12.36 -0.11
C GLU A 137 17.66 -12.15 -1.62
N ARG A 138 16.68 -11.46 -2.22
CA ARG A 138 16.68 -11.15 -3.65
C ARG A 138 17.62 -9.99 -4.03
N ARG A 139 18.30 -9.39 -3.06
CA ARG A 139 19.18 -8.21 -3.24
C ARG A 139 18.50 -7.04 -3.95
N PHE A 140 17.19 -6.95 -3.79
CA PHE A 140 16.39 -5.86 -4.31
C PHE A 140 15.19 -5.59 -3.42
N GLY A 141 14.97 -4.32 -3.09
CA GLY A 141 13.79 -3.83 -2.39
C GLY A 141 13.80 -2.31 -2.28
N ARG A 142 12.60 -1.75 -2.18
CA ARG A 142 12.40 -0.32 -1.86
C ARG A 142 11.23 -0.21 -0.90
N ILE A 143 11.42 0.57 0.14
CA ILE A 143 10.37 0.90 1.11
C ILE A 143 10.27 2.41 1.16
N VAL A 144 9.07 2.92 0.89
CA VAL A 144 8.74 4.34 0.95
C VAL A 144 7.65 4.52 2.00
N ASN A 145 7.92 5.36 2.99
CA ASN A 145 6.93 5.79 3.96
C ASN A 145 6.48 7.22 3.61
N VAL A 146 5.20 7.37 3.29
CA VAL A 146 4.60 8.67 3.02
C VAL A 146 4.31 9.35 4.35
N ALA A 147 5.17 10.30 4.71
CA ALA A 147 5.06 11.09 5.93
C ALA A 147 4.19 12.34 5.70
N SER A 148 4.03 13.13 6.74
CA SER A 148 3.30 14.39 6.70
C SER A 148 4.11 15.50 7.36
N VAL A 149 3.96 16.71 6.84
CA VAL A 149 4.47 17.93 7.50
C VAL A 149 3.84 18.13 8.90
N ALA A 150 2.66 17.53 9.13
CA ALA A 150 2.01 17.53 10.43
C ALA A 150 2.88 16.93 11.55
N GLY A 151 3.76 15.98 11.23
CA GLY A 151 4.73 15.42 12.19
C GLY A 151 5.89 16.36 12.55
N LEU A 152 6.06 17.47 11.83
CA LEU A 152 7.11 18.47 12.04
C LEU A 152 6.59 19.77 12.64
N MET A 153 5.26 19.94 12.70
CA MET A 153 4.62 21.15 13.19
C MET A 153 4.03 20.91 14.58
N PRO A 154 4.06 21.92 15.47
CA PRO A 154 3.28 21.85 16.70
C PRO A 154 1.81 21.61 16.37
N GLY A 155 1.14 20.75 17.14
CA GLY A 155 -0.25 20.41 16.91
C GLY A 155 -1.14 21.65 16.79
N ALA A 156 -1.89 21.75 15.68
CA ALA A 156 -2.89 22.79 15.54
C ALA A 156 -4.07 22.48 16.48
N ALA A 157 -4.66 23.51 17.07
CA ALA A 157 -5.85 23.35 17.93
C ALA A 157 -6.96 22.64 17.15
N GLY A 158 -7.49 21.53 17.70
CA GLY A 158 -8.56 20.76 17.09
C GLY A 158 -8.15 19.57 16.25
N HIS A 159 -6.86 19.22 16.19
CA HIS A 159 -6.37 18.01 15.56
C HIS A 159 -5.55 17.18 16.52
N THR A 160 -5.73 15.87 16.48
CA THR A 160 -4.84 14.89 17.11
C THR A 160 -3.77 14.54 16.07
N LEU A 161 -2.54 14.81 16.40
CA LEU A 161 -1.38 14.42 15.60
C LEU A 161 -0.74 13.19 16.19
#